data_8c57bf233f4ac12c916e2fbc5508b9a1
#
_entry.id   8c57bf233f4ac12c916e2fbc5508b9a1
#
_cell.length_a   1.000
_cell.length_b   1.000
_cell.length_c   1.000
_cell.angle_alpha   90.00
_cell.angle_beta   90.00
_cell.angle_gamma   90.00
#
_symmetry.space_group_name_H-M   'P 1'
#
loop_
_entity.id
_entity.type
_entity.pdbx_description
1 polymer ?
#
loop_
_entity_poly.entity_id
_entity_poly.type
_entity_poly.pdbx_seq_one_letter_code
_entity_poly.pdbx_strand_id
1 'polypeptide(L)'
;LAVPAPKVVITTGVQLLTTARANGILAFTFEHHGEPRSAMGWGLMPLLAIAEELRLTHDVGRDVEEAVELMTRMLGEIDQHVPAAENAAKQMATALHEKLPVVYGAGPLIEVARRWKTQLNESGKTAAYFEELPEIHHNAIIGYALPKRIAKETAVIFLESETMVHHRVQLRYGYTKKVLQKAGTSTLEAKARGKSALAQMMGLVLLGDFVSTYLAFLYGVDPTPTTTIDDLKAWLKTQR
;
A
#
# COMPACT_ATOMS: atom_id res chain seq x y z
N LEU A 1 -1.06 -10.74 27.97
CA LEU A 1 -1.15 -12.21 28.12
C LEU A 1 -2.41 -12.68 28.88
N ALA A 2 -3.14 -11.77 29.54
CA ALA A 2 -4.31 -12.14 30.39
C ALA A 2 -5.56 -12.64 29.64
N VAL A 3 -5.62 -12.46 28.30
CA VAL A 3 -6.78 -12.92 27.52
C VAL A 3 -6.72 -14.43 27.31
N PRO A 4 -7.77 -15.20 27.64
CA PRO A 4 -7.83 -16.66 27.49
C PRO A 4 -8.14 -17.05 26.02
N ALA A 5 -7.24 -16.72 25.09
CA ALA A 5 -7.34 -17.06 23.68
C ALA A 5 -6.04 -17.71 23.20
N PRO A 6 -6.09 -18.61 22.19
CA PRO A 6 -4.90 -19.08 21.53
C PRO A 6 -4.06 -17.89 21.03
N LYS A 7 -2.75 -18.02 21.15
CA LYS A 7 -1.82 -16.95 20.82
C LYS A 7 -0.73 -17.47 19.90
N VAL A 8 -0.39 -16.64 18.92
CA VAL A 8 0.77 -16.85 18.03
C VAL A 8 1.56 -15.56 18.00
N VAL A 9 2.87 -15.67 17.94
CA VAL A 9 3.78 -14.52 17.83
C VAL A 9 4.53 -14.61 16.50
N ILE A 10 4.59 -13.50 15.77
CA ILE A 10 5.43 -13.31 14.60
C ILE A 10 6.38 -12.17 14.93
N THR A 11 7.68 -12.42 14.98
CA THR A 11 8.65 -11.42 15.47
C THR A 11 10.07 -11.65 14.99
N THR A 12 10.80 -10.53 14.84
CA THR A 12 12.28 -10.52 14.77
C THR A 12 12.91 -10.22 16.14
N GLY A 13 12.10 -9.79 17.12
CA GLY A 13 12.58 -9.22 18.39
C GLY A 13 12.81 -10.26 19.47
N VAL A 14 13.94 -10.14 20.16
CA VAL A 14 14.37 -11.06 21.23
C VAL A 14 13.41 -11.05 22.41
N GLN A 15 12.97 -9.87 22.86
CA GLN A 15 12.13 -9.74 24.05
C GLN A 15 10.76 -10.43 23.89
N LEU A 16 10.08 -10.22 22.78
CA LEU A 16 8.79 -10.83 22.51
C LEU A 16 8.93 -12.35 22.31
N LEU A 17 9.99 -12.81 21.65
CA LEU A 17 10.30 -14.22 21.50
C LEU A 17 10.55 -14.90 22.85
N THR A 18 11.34 -14.29 23.73
CA THR A 18 11.61 -14.80 25.07
C THR A 18 10.31 -14.92 25.89
N THR A 19 9.46 -13.89 25.82
CA THR A 19 8.15 -13.91 26.50
C THR A 19 7.25 -15.01 25.93
N ALA A 20 7.22 -15.18 24.62
CA ALA A 20 6.42 -16.22 23.96
C ALA A 20 6.87 -17.63 24.43
N ARG A 21 8.17 -17.90 24.39
CA ARG A 21 8.75 -19.18 24.82
C ARG A 21 8.48 -19.48 26.29
N ALA A 22 8.66 -18.49 27.17
CA ALA A 22 8.40 -18.64 28.60
C ALA A 22 6.92 -18.96 28.93
N ASN A 23 6.00 -18.65 28.03
CA ASN A 23 4.55 -18.89 28.20
C ASN A 23 4.02 -20.01 27.27
N GLY A 24 4.87 -20.79 26.62
CA GLY A 24 4.45 -21.88 25.72
C GLY A 24 3.68 -21.40 24.47
N ILE A 25 3.90 -20.15 24.04
CA ILE A 25 3.23 -19.57 22.89
C ILE A 25 4.04 -19.89 21.63
N LEU A 26 3.36 -20.37 20.57
CA LEU A 26 3.93 -20.60 19.27
C LEU A 26 4.52 -19.30 18.71
N ALA A 27 5.75 -19.33 18.24
CA ALA A 27 6.43 -18.18 17.67
C ALA A 27 7.04 -18.49 16.31
N PHE A 28 6.68 -17.68 15.30
CA PHE A 28 7.36 -17.62 14.02
C PHE A 28 8.41 -16.52 14.07
N THR A 29 9.65 -16.88 13.81
CA THR A 29 10.77 -15.94 13.77
C THR A 29 11.31 -15.82 12.36
N PHE A 30 11.76 -14.62 12.01
CA PHE A 30 12.42 -14.35 10.74
C PHE A 30 13.56 -13.33 10.95
N GLU A 31 14.49 -13.31 10.03
CA GLU A 31 15.54 -12.30 9.97
C GLU A 31 15.21 -11.28 8.87
N HIS A 32 15.33 -10.01 9.21
CA HIS A 32 15.10 -8.91 8.27
C HIS A 32 16.02 -7.74 8.60
N HIS A 33 16.87 -7.36 7.64
CA HIS A 33 17.86 -6.30 7.81
C HIS A 33 17.44 -4.97 7.15
N GLY A 34 16.21 -4.89 6.66
CA GLY A 34 15.63 -3.69 6.05
C GLY A 34 14.68 -2.94 6.98
N GLU A 35 14.12 -1.88 6.43
CA GLU A 35 13.08 -1.12 7.12
C GLU A 35 11.80 -1.97 7.31
N PRO A 36 11.04 -1.77 8.40
CA PRO A 36 9.84 -2.56 8.68
C PRO A 36 8.82 -2.58 7.53
N ARG A 37 8.73 -1.50 6.76
CA ARG A 37 7.84 -1.40 5.60
C ARG A 37 8.17 -2.38 4.48
N SER A 38 9.41 -2.86 4.38
CA SER A 38 9.83 -3.89 3.42
C SER A 38 9.63 -5.32 3.93
N ALA A 39 9.25 -5.50 5.20
CA ALA A 39 9.02 -6.79 5.83
C ALA A 39 7.59 -7.34 5.67
N MET A 40 6.73 -6.72 4.83
CA MET A 40 5.32 -7.07 4.74
C MET A 40 5.09 -8.56 4.44
N GLY A 41 5.87 -9.16 3.54
CA GLY A 41 5.75 -10.59 3.21
C GLY A 41 6.00 -11.49 4.42
N TRP A 42 6.96 -11.16 5.27
CA TRP A 42 7.24 -11.90 6.51
C TRP A 42 6.10 -11.86 7.53
N GLY A 43 5.29 -10.81 7.52
CA GLY A 43 4.08 -10.73 8.35
C GLY A 43 2.88 -11.41 7.69
N LEU A 44 2.68 -11.18 6.40
CA LEU A 44 1.49 -11.63 5.67
C LEU A 44 1.45 -13.15 5.49
N MET A 45 2.57 -13.77 5.06
CA MET A 45 2.58 -15.22 4.76
C MET A 45 2.26 -16.10 5.97
N PRO A 46 2.85 -15.90 7.16
CA PRO A 46 2.42 -16.65 8.33
C PRO A 46 0.97 -16.44 8.73
N LEU A 47 0.42 -15.23 8.55
CA LEU A 47 -0.99 -14.96 8.85
C LEU A 47 -1.92 -15.70 7.89
N LEU A 48 -1.58 -15.77 6.59
CA LEU A 48 -2.33 -16.55 5.62
C LEU A 48 -2.27 -18.05 5.94
N ALA A 49 -1.11 -18.57 6.27
CA ALA A 49 -0.94 -19.97 6.67
C ALA A 49 -1.75 -20.32 7.93
N ILE A 50 -1.76 -19.43 8.93
CA ILE A 50 -2.58 -19.59 10.15
C ILE A 50 -4.07 -19.55 9.81
N ALA A 51 -4.50 -18.63 8.96
CA ALA A 51 -5.90 -18.51 8.56
C ALA A 51 -6.38 -19.75 7.80
N GLU A 52 -5.53 -20.32 6.93
CA GLU A 52 -5.80 -21.55 6.20
C GLU A 52 -5.90 -22.75 7.17
N GLU A 53 -4.93 -22.92 8.06
CA GLU A 53 -4.92 -24.01 9.05
C GLU A 53 -6.16 -23.96 9.98
N LEU A 54 -6.57 -22.75 10.35
CA LEU A 54 -7.79 -22.51 11.13
C LEU A 54 -9.08 -22.58 10.30
N ARG A 55 -8.99 -22.85 9.00
CA ARG A 55 -10.11 -22.89 8.04
C ARG A 55 -10.92 -21.59 8.00
N LEU A 56 -10.26 -20.47 8.20
CA LEU A 56 -10.86 -19.12 8.08
C LEU A 56 -10.82 -18.64 6.64
N THR A 57 -10.03 -19.30 5.77
CA THR A 57 -9.94 -19.04 4.34
C THR A 57 -9.84 -20.37 3.58
N HIS A 58 -9.93 -20.31 2.25
CA HIS A 58 -9.64 -21.46 1.36
C HIS A 58 -8.13 -21.74 1.33
N ASP A 59 -7.72 -22.84 0.66
CA ASP A 59 -6.32 -23.12 0.34
C ASP A 59 -5.75 -21.99 -0.51
N VAL A 60 -4.84 -21.20 0.09
CA VAL A 60 -4.23 -20.03 -0.53
C VAL A 60 -2.94 -20.34 -1.29
N GLY A 61 -2.47 -21.57 -1.32
CA GLY A 61 -1.20 -21.96 -1.94
C GLY A 61 -1.10 -21.51 -3.39
N ARG A 62 -2.14 -21.77 -4.20
CA ARG A 62 -2.19 -21.34 -5.61
C ARG A 62 -2.26 -19.83 -5.78
N ASP A 63 -2.94 -19.13 -4.88
CA ASP A 63 -3.03 -17.67 -4.90
C ASP A 63 -1.67 -17.04 -4.59
N VAL A 64 -0.90 -17.66 -3.68
CA VAL A 64 0.47 -17.26 -3.36
C VAL A 64 1.40 -17.49 -4.55
N GLU A 65 1.33 -18.67 -5.18
CA GLU A 65 2.10 -18.97 -6.39
C GLU A 65 1.81 -17.94 -7.50
N GLU A 66 0.54 -17.68 -7.79
CA GLU A 66 0.14 -16.68 -8.78
C GLU A 66 0.65 -15.27 -8.43
N ALA A 67 0.56 -14.86 -7.16
CA ALA A 67 1.05 -13.57 -6.71
C ALA A 67 2.57 -13.43 -6.91
N VAL A 68 3.35 -14.45 -6.56
CA VAL A 68 4.81 -14.48 -6.77
C VAL A 68 5.16 -14.42 -8.25
N GLU A 69 4.52 -15.23 -9.09
CA GLU A 69 4.74 -15.22 -10.54
C GLU A 69 4.38 -13.84 -11.15
N LEU A 70 3.24 -13.26 -10.76
CA LEU A 70 2.83 -11.96 -11.24
C LEU A 70 3.84 -10.88 -10.85
N MET A 71 4.21 -10.81 -9.57
CA MET A 71 5.19 -9.82 -9.09
C MET A 71 6.54 -9.99 -9.78
N THR A 72 6.99 -11.24 -10.01
CA THR A 72 8.25 -11.52 -10.73
C THR A 72 8.20 -10.98 -12.16
N ARG A 73 7.09 -11.17 -12.88
CA ARG A 73 6.93 -10.58 -14.23
C ARG A 73 6.89 -9.05 -14.18
N MET A 74 6.16 -8.48 -13.22
CA MET A 74 6.06 -7.03 -13.06
C MET A 74 7.41 -6.38 -12.74
N LEU A 75 8.28 -7.04 -11.97
CA LEU A 75 9.65 -6.55 -11.76
C LEU A 75 10.39 -6.31 -13.07
N GLY A 76 10.28 -7.22 -14.04
CA GLY A 76 10.87 -7.02 -15.37
C GLY A 76 10.29 -5.83 -16.15
N GLU A 77 9.10 -5.33 -15.78
CA GLU A 77 8.43 -4.20 -16.45
C GLU A 77 8.68 -2.85 -15.75
N ILE A 78 8.95 -2.87 -14.43
CA ILE A 78 9.05 -1.65 -13.61
C ILE A 78 10.38 -1.47 -12.89
N ASP A 79 11.34 -2.38 -13.12
CA ASP A 79 12.70 -2.32 -12.56
C ASP A 79 13.43 -1.03 -12.94
N GLN A 80 14.49 -0.71 -12.18
CA GLN A 80 15.30 0.49 -12.39
C GLN A 80 15.93 0.60 -13.78
N HIS A 81 16.21 -0.53 -14.43
CA HIS A 81 16.85 -0.58 -15.76
C HIS A 81 15.87 -0.37 -16.92
N VAL A 82 14.55 -0.50 -16.67
CA VAL A 82 13.53 -0.25 -17.68
C VAL A 82 13.44 1.24 -17.97
N PRO A 83 13.55 1.69 -19.24
CA PRO A 83 13.46 3.11 -19.59
C PRO A 83 12.16 3.77 -19.12
N ALA A 84 12.21 5.06 -18.77
CA ALA A 84 11.04 5.76 -18.23
C ALA A 84 9.82 5.71 -19.18
N ALA A 85 10.05 5.74 -20.49
CA ALA A 85 8.99 5.65 -21.51
C ALA A 85 8.22 4.31 -21.50
N GLU A 86 8.85 3.25 -20.98
CA GLU A 86 8.29 1.89 -20.94
C GLU A 86 7.92 1.43 -19.51
N ASN A 87 8.25 2.24 -18.50
CA ASN A 87 8.10 1.90 -17.09
C ASN A 87 6.91 2.63 -16.46
N ALA A 88 5.82 1.93 -16.25
CA ALA A 88 4.59 2.50 -15.71
C ALA A 88 4.77 3.14 -14.32
N ALA A 89 5.64 2.59 -13.46
CA ALA A 89 5.91 3.16 -12.14
C ALA A 89 6.66 4.49 -12.23
N LYS A 90 7.64 4.62 -13.13
CA LYS A 90 8.36 5.89 -13.39
C LYS A 90 7.44 6.93 -14.00
N GLN A 91 6.57 6.54 -14.94
CA GLN A 91 5.59 7.45 -15.53
C GLN A 91 4.62 7.98 -14.48
N MET A 92 4.11 7.10 -13.62
CA MET A 92 3.20 7.49 -12.54
C MET A 92 3.92 8.39 -11.52
N ALA A 93 5.14 8.08 -11.12
CA ALA A 93 5.94 8.93 -10.24
C ALA A 93 6.14 10.33 -10.84
N THR A 94 6.44 10.42 -12.14
CA THR A 94 6.56 11.70 -12.86
C THR A 94 5.24 12.50 -12.83
N ALA A 95 4.11 11.83 -13.03
CA ALA A 95 2.79 12.49 -12.97
C ALA A 95 2.40 12.95 -11.56
N LEU A 96 2.98 12.35 -10.52
CA LEU A 96 2.78 12.70 -9.12
C LEU A 96 3.77 13.75 -8.60
N HIS A 97 4.86 13.99 -9.33
CA HIS A 97 5.88 14.96 -8.93
C HIS A 97 5.26 16.36 -8.78
N GLU A 98 5.52 17.03 -7.66
CA GLU A 98 4.93 18.32 -7.25
C GLU A 98 3.39 18.33 -7.16
N LYS A 99 2.77 17.17 -6.99
CA LYS A 99 1.34 17.05 -6.69
C LYS A 99 1.11 16.54 -5.27
N LEU A 100 -0.11 16.73 -4.79
CA LEU A 100 -0.62 16.07 -3.60
C LEU A 100 -1.29 14.75 -4.02
N PRO A 101 -0.67 13.59 -3.81
CA PRO A 101 -1.29 12.31 -4.14
C PRO A 101 -2.45 11.99 -3.20
N VAL A 102 -3.59 11.58 -3.77
CA VAL A 102 -4.70 10.99 -3.03
C VAL A 102 -5.03 9.65 -3.67
N VAL A 103 -4.97 8.57 -2.91
CA VAL A 103 -5.16 7.21 -3.43
C VAL A 103 -6.57 6.73 -3.11
N TYR A 104 -7.32 6.36 -4.13
CA TYR A 104 -8.69 5.89 -4.00
C TYR A 104 -8.77 4.36 -4.16
N GLY A 105 -9.38 3.71 -3.17
CA GLY A 105 -9.67 2.28 -3.20
C GLY A 105 -11.13 1.97 -2.91
N ALA A 106 -11.56 0.76 -3.28
CA ALA A 106 -12.89 0.25 -2.95
C ALA A 106 -12.82 -1.23 -2.58
N GLY A 107 -13.69 -1.68 -1.66
CA GLY A 107 -13.68 -3.05 -1.17
C GLY A 107 -12.29 -3.43 -0.62
N PRO A 108 -11.74 -4.61 -0.95
CA PRO A 108 -10.42 -5.00 -0.47
C PRO A 108 -9.28 -4.05 -0.87
N LEU A 109 -9.44 -3.26 -1.95
CA LEU A 109 -8.43 -2.30 -2.39
C LEU A 109 -8.33 -1.05 -1.50
N ILE A 110 -9.20 -0.86 -0.51
CA ILE A 110 -9.09 0.21 0.49
C ILE A 110 -7.78 0.07 1.28
N GLU A 111 -7.45 -1.15 1.72
CA GLU A 111 -6.21 -1.39 2.47
C GLU A 111 -4.96 -1.27 1.58
N VAL A 112 -5.07 -1.59 0.29
CA VAL A 112 -4.01 -1.31 -0.68
C VAL A 112 -3.81 0.20 -0.86
N ALA A 113 -4.90 0.98 -0.94
CA ALA A 113 -4.82 2.44 -1.02
C ALA A 113 -4.19 3.04 0.24
N ARG A 114 -4.55 2.53 1.44
CA ARG A 114 -3.91 2.89 2.70
C ARG A 114 -2.41 2.58 2.66
N ARG A 115 -2.02 1.41 2.15
CA ARG A 115 -0.62 1.02 1.99
C ARG A 115 0.12 1.97 1.03
N TRP A 116 -0.45 2.30 -0.10
CA TRP A 116 0.14 3.28 -1.03
C TRP A 116 0.40 4.62 -0.36
N LYS A 117 -0.60 5.12 0.40
CA LYS A 117 -0.45 6.37 1.17
C LYS A 117 0.74 6.29 2.12
N THR A 118 0.89 5.21 2.88
CA THR A 118 2.02 5.07 3.81
C THR A 118 3.36 4.99 3.09
N GLN A 119 3.44 4.30 1.96
CA GLN A 119 4.66 4.22 1.16
C GLN A 119 5.02 5.58 0.52
N LEU A 120 4.06 6.33 0.01
CA LEU A 120 4.28 7.70 -0.47
C LEU A 120 4.81 8.61 0.65
N ASN A 121 4.34 8.44 1.89
CA ASN A 121 4.87 9.19 3.03
C ASN A 121 6.27 8.69 3.43
N GLU A 122 6.46 7.37 3.62
CA GLU A 122 7.68 6.82 4.21
C GLU A 122 8.84 6.69 3.21
N SER A 123 8.58 6.25 1.99
CA SER A 123 9.58 6.10 0.93
C SER A 123 9.61 7.32 0.01
N GLY A 124 8.45 7.80 -0.46
CA GLY A 124 8.35 8.96 -1.34
C GLY A 124 8.64 10.30 -0.67
N LYS A 125 8.70 10.34 0.67
CA LYS A 125 8.92 11.54 1.51
C LYS A 125 7.94 12.69 1.23
N THR A 126 6.76 12.36 0.67
CA THR A 126 5.76 13.35 0.29
C THR A 126 4.46 13.18 1.08
N ALA A 127 3.76 14.28 1.32
CA ALA A 127 2.41 14.23 1.87
C ALA A 127 1.50 13.46 0.92
N ALA A 128 0.70 12.54 1.45
CA ALA A 128 -0.28 11.79 0.68
C ALA A 128 -1.47 11.43 1.55
N TYR A 129 -2.62 11.22 0.93
CA TYR A 129 -3.85 10.80 1.58
C TYR A 129 -4.45 9.60 0.85
N PHE A 130 -5.40 8.92 1.47
CA PHE A 130 -6.22 7.91 0.80
C PHE A 130 -7.69 8.15 1.15
N GLU A 131 -8.56 7.67 0.30
CA GLU A 131 -10.01 7.77 0.45
C GLU A 131 -10.66 6.48 -0.05
N GLU A 132 -11.86 6.20 0.44
CA GLU A 132 -12.58 5.00 0.07
C GLU A 132 -13.85 5.29 -0.74
N LEU A 133 -14.07 4.48 -1.77
CA LEU A 133 -15.34 4.44 -2.47
C LEU A 133 -16.21 3.30 -1.92
N PRO A 134 -17.51 3.53 -1.73
CA PRO A 134 -18.28 4.69 -2.21
C PRO A 134 -18.39 5.87 -1.23
N GLU A 135 -17.73 5.83 -0.06
CA GLU A 135 -17.90 6.83 1.01
C GLU A 135 -17.64 8.28 0.56
N ILE A 136 -16.65 8.49 -0.31
CA ILE A 136 -16.36 9.84 -0.85
C ILE A 136 -17.56 10.54 -1.50
N HIS A 137 -18.56 9.77 -1.95
CA HIS A 137 -19.76 10.32 -2.60
C HIS A 137 -20.74 10.97 -1.62
N HIS A 138 -20.55 10.80 -0.32
CA HIS A 138 -21.33 11.45 0.73
C HIS A 138 -20.72 12.78 1.18
N ASN A 139 -19.44 13.02 0.87
CA ASN A 139 -18.68 14.15 1.43
C ASN A 139 -17.58 14.67 0.49
N ALA A 140 -16.46 13.96 0.34
CA ALA A 140 -15.23 14.46 -0.28
C ALA A 140 -15.40 14.92 -1.74
N ILE A 141 -16.25 14.27 -2.52
CA ILE A 141 -16.46 14.60 -3.94
C ILE A 141 -16.92 16.04 -4.18
N ILE A 142 -17.62 16.64 -3.21
CA ILE A 142 -18.09 18.02 -3.28
C ILE A 142 -16.93 19.00 -3.07
N GLY A 143 -15.92 18.60 -2.27
CA GLY A 143 -14.81 19.46 -1.85
C GLY A 143 -13.78 19.76 -2.95
N TYR A 144 -13.68 18.97 -3.99
CA TYR A 144 -12.62 19.10 -5.02
C TYR A 144 -12.71 20.37 -5.88
N ALA A 145 -13.83 21.09 -5.87
CA ALA A 145 -13.96 22.34 -6.63
C ALA A 145 -13.18 23.51 -6.03
N LEU A 146 -12.88 23.49 -4.73
CA LEU A 146 -12.28 24.60 -3.98
C LEU A 146 -11.32 24.10 -2.88
N PRO A 147 -10.24 24.83 -2.59
CA PRO A 147 -9.71 25.96 -3.37
C PRO A 147 -9.15 25.52 -4.73
N LYS A 148 -9.36 26.28 -5.77
CA LYS A 148 -8.94 25.93 -7.14
C LYS A 148 -7.46 25.58 -7.27
N ARG A 149 -6.59 26.22 -6.46
CA ARG A 149 -5.15 25.95 -6.45
C ARG A 149 -4.89 24.52 -5.96
N ILE A 150 -5.51 24.13 -4.86
CA ILE A 150 -5.36 22.77 -4.29
C ILE A 150 -5.87 21.72 -5.29
N ALA A 151 -7.02 21.93 -5.91
CA ALA A 151 -7.53 21.02 -6.93
C ALA A 151 -6.52 20.76 -8.07
N LYS A 152 -5.87 21.82 -8.57
CA LYS A 152 -4.84 21.73 -9.63
C LYS A 152 -3.55 21.03 -9.19
N GLU A 153 -3.18 21.19 -7.92
CA GLU A 153 -1.99 20.59 -7.31
C GLU A 153 -2.25 19.18 -6.80
N THR A 154 -3.49 18.68 -6.84
CA THR A 154 -3.86 17.32 -6.43
C THR A 154 -3.84 16.35 -7.62
N ALA A 155 -3.36 15.13 -7.38
CA ALA A 155 -3.48 14.00 -8.30
C ALA A 155 -4.15 12.83 -7.59
N VAL A 156 -5.26 12.34 -8.15
CA VAL A 156 -6.01 11.20 -7.60
C VAL A 156 -5.66 9.94 -8.36
N ILE A 157 -5.21 8.92 -7.64
CA ILE A 157 -4.86 7.60 -8.16
C ILE A 157 -6.02 6.65 -7.84
N PHE A 158 -6.64 6.09 -8.86
CA PHE A 158 -7.68 5.07 -8.71
C PHE A 158 -7.06 3.68 -8.76
N LEU A 159 -7.21 2.90 -7.69
CA LEU A 159 -6.89 1.48 -7.68
C LEU A 159 -8.11 0.72 -8.20
N GLU A 160 -7.98 0.05 -9.33
CA GLU A 160 -9.10 -0.57 -10.03
C GLU A 160 -8.96 -2.08 -10.11
N SER A 161 -10.06 -2.79 -9.90
CA SER A 161 -10.21 -4.22 -10.16
C SER A 161 -11.59 -4.50 -10.71
N GLU A 162 -11.64 -5.30 -11.78
CA GLU A 162 -12.90 -5.73 -12.39
C GLU A 162 -13.61 -6.82 -11.57
N THR A 163 -12.84 -7.60 -10.79
CA THR A 163 -13.37 -8.78 -10.08
C THR A 163 -13.54 -8.56 -8.58
N MET A 164 -12.75 -7.68 -7.96
CA MET A 164 -12.79 -7.44 -6.51
C MET A 164 -13.72 -6.30 -6.12
N VAL A 165 -14.06 -5.42 -7.06
CA VAL A 165 -14.90 -4.25 -6.81
C VAL A 165 -16.26 -4.44 -7.44
N HIS A 166 -17.32 -4.25 -6.64
CA HIS A 166 -18.70 -4.37 -7.13
C HIS A 166 -18.97 -3.45 -8.32
N HIS A 167 -19.61 -3.94 -9.38
CA HIS A 167 -19.77 -3.24 -10.65
C HIS A 167 -20.38 -1.84 -10.51
N ARG A 168 -21.33 -1.62 -9.59
CA ARG A 168 -21.92 -0.29 -9.34
C ARG A 168 -20.90 0.70 -8.76
N VAL A 169 -19.87 0.23 -8.06
CA VAL A 169 -18.76 1.07 -7.57
C VAL A 169 -17.79 1.36 -8.71
N GLN A 170 -17.55 0.38 -9.61
CA GLN A 170 -16.76 0.63 -10.82
C GLN A 170 -17.39 1.73 -11.71
N LEU A 171 -18.72 1.74 -11.87
CA LEU A 171 -19.43 2.81 -12.56
C LEU A 171 -19.22 4.18 -11.88
N ARG A 172 -19.15 4.20 -10.55
CA ARG A 172 -18.86 5.43 -9.78
C ARG A 172 -17.46 5.96 -10.04
N TYR A 173 -16.47 5.10 -10.28
CA TYR A 173 -15.11 5.54 -10.67
C TYR A 173 -15.15 6.43 -11.90
N GLY A 174 -15.84 6.01 -12.96
CA GLY A 174 -15.98 6.79 -14.19
C GLY A 174 -16.64 8.15 -13.97
N TYR A 175 -17.67 8.23 -13.13
CA TYR A 175 -18.30 9.50 -12.76
C TYR A 175 -17.37 10.40 -11.94
N THR A 176 -16.71 9.82 -10.94
CA THR A 176 -15.78 10.54 -10.06
C THR A 176 -14.64 11.17 -10.85
N LYS A 177 -14.01 10.42 -11.76
CA LYS A 177 -12.96 10.94 -12.64
C LYS A 177 -13.43 12.17 -13.42
N LYS A 178 -14.64 12.14 -14.00
CA LYS A 178 -15.22 13.30 -14.72
C LYS A 178 -15.39 14.52 -13.82
N VAL A 179 -15.85 14.33 -12.57
CA VAL A 179 -16.01 15.42 -11.59
C VAL A 179 -14.67 16.03 -11.23
N LEU A 180 -13.67 15.20 -10.90
CA LEU A 180 -12.33 15.63 -10.54
C LEU A 180 -11.65 16.37 -11.69
N GLN A 181 -11.70 15.83 -12.91
CA GLN A 181 -11.11 16.44 -14.09
C GLN A 181 -11.75 17.81 -14.39
N LYS A 182 -13.09 17.93 -14.22
CA LYS A 182 -13.79 19.22 -14.35
C LYS A 182 -13.33 20.24 -13.31
N ALA A 183 -12.94 19.79 -12.12
CA ALA A 183 -12.36 20.64 -11.07
C ALA A 183 -10.89 21.02 -11.35
N GLY A 184 -10.24 20.39 -12.32
CA GLY A 184 -8.82 20.59 -12.66
C GLY A 184 -7.86 19.65 -11.93
N THR A 185 -8.39 18.64 -11.23
CA THR A 185 -7.60 17.61 -10.54
C THR A 185 -7.15 16.54 -11.53
N SER A 186 -5.86 16.19 -11.50
CA SER A 186 -5.29 15.11 -12.30
C SER A 186 -5.80 13.76 -11.81
N THR A 187 -6.07 12.83 -12.73
CA THR A 187 -6.50 11.47 -12.40
C THR A 187 -5.58 10.44 -13.03
N LEU A 188 -5.16 9.45 -12.27
CA LEU A 188 -4.31 8.34 -12.67
C LEU A 188 -5.03 7.03 -12.36
N GLU A 189 -4.70 5.97 -13.07
CA GLU A 189 -5.28 4.64 -12.90
C GLU A 189 -4.19 3.61 -12.65
N ALA A 190 -4.36 2.80 -11.60
CA ALA A 190 -3.57 1.61 -11.35
C ALA A 190 -4.51 0.41 -11.39
N LYS A 191 -4.45 -0.36 -12.48
CA LYS A 191 -5.31 -1.52 -12.70
C LYS A 191 -4.68 -2.78 -12.12
N ALA A 192 -5.46 -3.50 -11.33
CA ALA A 192 -5.07 -4.79 -10.79
C ALA A 192 -4.87 -5.81 -11.92
N ARG A 193 -3.88 -6.65 -11.76
CA ARG A 193 -3.52 -7.75 -12.68
C ARG A 193 -3.57 -9.06 -11.91
N GLY A 194 -3.83 -10.16 -12.59
CA GLY A 194 -3.97 -11.48 -11.98
C GLY A 194 -5.44 -11.90 -11.81
N LYS A 195 -5.65 -13.14 -11.37
CA LYS A 195 -6.98 -13.74 -11.19
C LYS A 195 -7.40 -13.76 -9.73
N SER A 196 -6.49 -14.20 -8.83
CA SER A 196 -6.76 -14.23 -7.40
C SER A 196 -6.75 -12.84 -6.78
N ALA A 197 -7.49 -12.67 -5.69
CA ALA A 197 -7.48 -11.43 -4.93
C ALA A 197 -6.08 -11.11 -4.39
N LEU A 198 -5.35 -12.13 -3.94
CA LEU A 198 -3.99 -11.97 -3.42
C LEU A 198 -3.04 -11.45 -4.50
N ALA A 199 -3.04 -12.06 -5.69
CA ALA A 199 -2.19 -11.62 -6.81
C ALA A 199 -2.51 -10.17 -7.21
N GLN A 200 -3.80 -9.81 -7.30
CA GLN A 200 -4.24 -8.47 -7.64
C GLN A 200 -3.77 -7.42 -6.60
N MET A 201 -3.96 -7.69 -5.32
CA MET A 201 -3.56 -6.80 -4.24
C MET A 201 -2.02 -6.66 -4.19
N MET A 202 -1.29 -7.78 -4.26
CA MET A 202 0.17 -7.77 -4.19
C MET A 202 0.82 -7.11 -5.39
N GLY A 203 0.26 -7.28 -6.60
CA GLY A 203 0.71 -6.56 -7.79
C GLY A 203 0.55 -5.04 -7.66
N LEU A 204 -0.59 -4.58 -7.12
CA LEU A 204 -0.80 -3.16 -6.85
C LEU A 204 0.10 -2.63 -5.73
N VAL A 205 0.36 -3.43 -4.69
CA VAL A 205 1.33 -3.06 -3.63
C VAL A 205 2.72 -2.87 -4.22
N LEU A 206 3.21 -3.83 -5.01
CA LEU A 206 4.51 -3.74 -5.68
C LEU A 206 4.62 -2.47 -6.54
N LEU A 207 3.61 -2.19 -7.35
CA LEU A 207 3.57 -0.99 -8.17
C LEU A 207 3.70 0.28 -7.30
N GLY A 208 2.95 0.36 -6.20
CA GLY A 208 2.98 1.51 -5.28
C GLY A 208 4.32 1.69 -4.59
N ASP A 209 4.98 0.60 -4.21
CA ASP A 209 6.30 0.63 -3.59
C ASP A 209 7.35 1.21 -4.59
N PHE A 210 7.31 0.80 -5.87
CA PHE A 210 8.16 1.35 -6.92
C PHE A 210 7.83 2.82 -7.26
N VAL A 211 6.55 3.17 -7.39
CA VAL A 211 6.11 4.57 -7.61
C VAL A 211 6.64 5.47 -6.50
N SER A 212 6.49 5.07 -5.24
CA SER A 212 6.95 5.84 -4.08
C SER A 212 8.46 6.03 -4.09
N THR A 213 9.22 5.00 -4.43
CA THR A 213 10.68 5.03 -4.51
C THR A 213 11.15 5.94 -5.65
N TYR A 214 10.55 5.82 -6.84
CA TYR A 214 10.89 6.70 -7.97
C TYR A 214 10.52 8.15 -7.72
N LEU A 215 9.42 8.40 -6.99
CA LEU A 215 9.04 9.75 -6.60
C LEU A 215 10.07 10.40 -5.67
N ALA A 216 10.64 9.63 -4.72
CA ALA A 216 11.74 10.09 -3.87
C ALA A 216 12.95 10.53 -4.70
N PHE A 217 13.33 9.73 -5.71
CA PHE A 217 14.44 10.07 -6.60
C PHE A 217 14.16 11.33 -7.43
N LEU A 218 12.93 11.56 -7.88
CA LEU A 218 12.56 12.81 -8.55
C LEU A 218 12.68 14.04 -7.64
N TYR A 219 12.44 13.87 -6.33
CA TYR A 219 12.68 14.92 -5.32
C TYR A 219 14.16 15.02 -4.89
N GLY A 220 15.04 14.15 -5.36
CA GLY A 220 16.44 14.11 -4.98
C GLY A 220 16.69 13.68 -3.53
N VAL A 221 15.78 12.87 -2.96
CA VAL A 221 15.85 12.41 -1.56
C VAL A 221 16.06 10.89 -1.47
N ASP A 222 16.75 10.46 -0.41
CA ASP A 222 16.92 9.04 -0.12
C ASP A 222 15.59 8.45 0.40
N PRO A 223 15.01 7.42 -0.24
CA PRO A 223 13.79 6.78 0.22
C PRO A 223 13.97 6.01 1.54
N THR A 224 15.20 5.66 1.93
CA THR A 224 15.46 4.70 3.01
C THR A 224 15.23 5.27 4.41
N PRO A 225 15.88 6.38 4.87
CA PRO A 225 15.85 6.80 6.26
C PRO A 225 14.47 7.29 6.69
N THR A 226 14.16 7.07 7.98
CA THR A 226 12.93 7.57 8.63
C THR A 226 13.26 8.56 9.76
N THR A 227 14.18 9.48 9.51
CA THR A 227 14.79 10.38 10.49
C THR A 227 13.77 11.04 11.42
N THR A 228 12.70 11.63 10.86
CA THR A 228 11.65 12.29 11.66
C THR A 228 10.96 11.33 12.65
N ILE A 229 10.77 10.05 12.26
CA ILE A 229 10.19 9.03 13.15
C ILE A 229 11.18 8.66 14.25
N ASP A 230 12.45 8.57 13.92
CA ASP A 230 13.50 8.22 14.88
C ASP A 230 13.76 9.37 15.87
N ASP A 231 13.71 10.61 15.40
CA ASP A 231 13.75 11.80 16.24
C ASP A 231 12.57 11.84 17.22
N LEU A 232 11.34 11.52 16.77
CA LEU A 232 10.18 11.40 17.64
C LEU A 232 10.39 10.32 18.71
N LYS A 233 10.89 9.15 18.34
CA LYS A 233 11.18 8.06 19.30
C LYS A 233 12.24 8.48 20.33
N ALA A 234 13.28 9.19 19.88
CA ALA A 234 14.33 9.71 20.76
C ALA A 234 13.76 10.76 21.73
N TRP A 235 12.96 11.71 21.21
CA TRP A 235 12.29 12.71 22.03
C TRP A 235 11.37 12.07 23.08
N LEU A 236 10.51 11.11 22.70
CA LEU A 236 9.62 10.41 23.64
C LEU A 236 10.37 9.73 24.79
N LYS A 237 11.60 9.22 24.57
CA LYS A 237 12.41 8.64 25.64
C LYS A 237 12.86 9.68 26.69
N THR A 238 12.87 10.96 26.32
CA THR A 238 13.22 12.06 27.26
C THR A 238 12.02 12.56 28.06
N GLN A 239 10.80 12.20 27.64
CA GLN A 239 9.55 12.60 28.32
C GLN A 239 9.22 11.55 29.39
N ARG A 240 9.65 11.74 30.64
CA ARG A 240 9.35 10.90 31.80
C ARG A 240 8.64 11.71 32.87
#